data_974ca1d89a0132af913c1c4c64eb748f
#
_entry.id   974ca1d89a0132af913c1c4c64eb748f
#
_cell.length_a   1.000
_cell.length_b   1.000
_cell.length_c   1.000
_cell.angle_alpha   90.00
_cell.angle_beta   90.00
_cell.angle_gamma   90.00
#
_symmetry.space_group_name_H-M   'P 1'
#
loop_
_entity.id
_entity.type
_entity.pdbx_description
1 polymer ?
#
loop_
_entity_poly.entity_id
_entity_poly.type
_entity_poly.pdbx_seq_one_letter_code
_entity_poly.pdbx_strand_id
1 'polypeptide(L)'
;MLLTTNRLSLTLLNGSKKIVFAIALLLTVGISSSYANPKGGGNDAIQASFKKDFKKAELLATEPGRNFTKLTFKMNDMVLFAFYNENGDLLAVVRNIRSSQLPISLMMDLKRDYSDFWISDLFELTGEGSTNYYITVENADTKITLKSNGTDSWETYSRISK
;
A
#
# COMPACT_ATOMS: atom_id res chain seq x y z
N MET A 1 -45.79 -2.66 9.00
CA MET A 1 -44.68 -1.81 8.54
C MET A 1 -43.43 -2.22 9.33
N LEU A 2 -42.67 -3.17 8.81
CA LEU A 2 -41.53 -3.78 9.50
C LEU A 2 -40.25 -3.21 8.86
N LEU A 3 -39.49 -2.44 9.65
CA LEU A 3 -38.18 -1.91 9.28
C LEU A 3 -37.15 -3.04 9.42
N THR A 4 -36.67 -3.55 8.31
CA THR A 4 -35.54 -4.48 8.25
C THR A 4 -34.24 -3.70 8.43
N THR A 5 -33.69 -3.75 9.64
CA THR A 5 -32.34 -3.25 9.94
C THR A 5 -31.32 -4.18 9.30
N ASN A 6 -30.67 -3.69 8.24
CA ASN A 6 -29.58 -4.38 7.57
C ASN A 6 -28.33 -4.29 8.48
N ARG A 7 -28.06 -5.35 9.25
CA ARG A 7 -26.83 -5.49 10.04
C ARG A 7 -25.70 -5.85 9.07
N LEU A 8 -24.88 -4.87 8.71
CA LEU A 8 -23.55 -5.12 8.15
C LEU A 8 -22.75 -5.93 9.17
N SER A 9 -22.60 -7.23 8.91
CA SER A 9 -21.70 -8.10 9.66
C SER A 9 -20.26 -7.68 9.35
N LEU A 10 -19.68 -6.84 10.19
CA LEU A 10 -18.23 -6.64 10.24
C LEU A 10 -17.61 -7.94 10.74
N THR A 11 -17.23 -8.83 9.83
CA THR A 11 -16.38 -9.98 10.14
C THR A 11 -15.07 -9.44 10.71
N LEU A 12 -14.73 -9.92 11.91
CA LEU A 12 -13.47 -9.66 12.60
C LEU A 12 -12.30 -10.18 11.75
N LEU A 13 -11.75 -9.34 10.88
CA LEU A 13 -10.47 -9.64 10.24
C LEU A 13 -9.37 -9.62 11.31
N ASN A 14 -8.50 -10.62 11.27
CA ASN A 14 -7.29 -10.72 12.10
C ASN A 14 -6.51 -9.40 12.07
N GLY A 15 -5.93 -8.98 13.22
CA GLY A 15 -5.34 -7.65 13.39
C GLY A 15 -4.34 -7.22 12.31
N SER A 16 -3.50 -8.12 11.83
CA SER A 16 -2.51 -7.89 10.77
C SER A 16 -3.14 -7.58 9.40
N LYS A 17 -4.20 -8.28 9.01
CA LYS A 17 -4.93 -8.01 7.75
C LYS A 17 -5.56 -6.62 7.73
N LYS A 18 -6.02 -6.13 8.88
CA LYS A 18 -6.56 -4.75 9.01
C LYS A 18 -5.49 -3.70 8.80
N ILE A 19 -4.26 -3.96 9.24
CA ILE A 19 -3.14 -3.02 9.11
C ILE A 19 -2.68 -2.94 7.66
N VAL A 20 -2.52 -4.07 6.98
CA VAL A 20 -2.17 -4.11 5.54
C VAL A 20 -3.23 -3.40 4.70
N PHE A 21 -4.51 -3.57 5.03
CA PHE A 21 -5.61 -2.85 4.39
C PHE A 21 -5.51 -1.32 4.61
N ALA A 22 -5.21 -0.89 5.84
CA ALA A 22 -5.03 0.53 6.18
C ALA A 22 -3.82 1.14 5.46
N ILE A 23 -2.72 0.41 5.32
CA ILE A 23 -1.53 0.83 4.58
C ILE A 23 -1.87 1.07 3.10
N ALA A 24 -2.55 0.13 2.46
CA ALA A 24 -2.96 0.26 1.06
C ALA A 24 -3.86 1.48 0.84
N LEU A 25 -4.81 1.74 1.75
CA LEU A 25 -5.69 2.89 1.68
C LEU A 25 -4.92 4.22 1.81
N LEU A 26 -3.93 4.29 2.71
CA LEU A 26 -3.10 5.49 2.90
C LEU A 26 -2.27 5.82 1.65
N LEU A 27 -1.78 4.81 0.94
CA LEU A 27 -0.99 5.01 -0.28
C LEU A 27 -1.85 5.53 -1.44
N THR A 28 -3.13 5.18 -1.48
CA THR A 28 -4.04 5.60 -2.57
C THR A 28 -4.62 7.02 -2.41
N VAL A 29 -4.57 7.60 -1.22
CA VAL A 29 -5.19 8.91 -0.91
C VAL A 29 -4.21 10.09 -1.06
N GLY A 30 -2.96 9.84 -1.45
CA GLY A 30 -1.97 10.90 -1.73
C GLY A 30 -1.77 11.84 -0.55
N ILE A 31 -1.34 11.31 0.60
CA ILE A 31 -1.00 12.15 1.76
C ILE A 31 0.28 12.91 1.42
N SER A 32 0.17 14.23 1.31
CA SER A 32 1.31 15.13 1.23
C SER A 32 2.16 14.95 2.48
N SER A 33 3.26 14.21 2.37
CA SER A 33 4.18 13.98 3.47
C SER A 33 4.88 15.28 3.78
N SER A 34 4.52 15.93 4.87
CA SER A 34 5.39 16.94 5.47
C SER A 34 6.65 16.21 5.91
N TYR A 35 7.78 16.50 5.29
CA TYR A 35 9.08 15.98 5.71
C TYR A 35 9.39 16.52 7.12
N ALA A 36 8.98 15.81 8.15
CA ALA A 36 9.41 16.06 9.50
C ALA A 36 10.83 15.54 9.66
N ASN A 37 11.72 16.44 10.04
CA ASN A 37 13.14 16.19 10.32
C ASN A 37 13.31 14.95 11.23
N PRO A 38 14.23 13.98 10.97
CA PRO A 38 14.37 12.72 11.69
C PRO A 38 14.97 12.84 13.10
N LYS A 39 14.58 13.86 13.87
CA LYS A 39 14.90 14.03 15.29
C LYS A 39 13.75 13.65 16.22
N GLY A 40 13.08 12.56 15.93
CA GLY A 40 12.15 11.93 16.86
C GLY A 40 12.57 10.49 17.03
N GLY A 41 12.90 10.05 18.25
CA GLY A 41 13.33 8.71 18.57
C GLY A 41 12.34 7.68 18.03
N GLY A 42 12.66 7.13 16.86
CA GLY A 42 12.00 5.94 16.39
C GLY A 42 12.28 4.85 17.41
N ASN A 43 11.27 4.06 17.76
CA ASN A 43 11.38 2.94 18.66
C ASN A 43 12.64 2.12 18.30
N ASP A 44 13.57 1.93 19.25
CA ASP A 44 14.84 1.23 19.06
C ASP A 44 14.62 -0.17 18.46
N ALA A 45 13.49 -0.82 18.79
CA ALA A 45 13.09 -2.10 18.22
C ALA A 45 12.89 -2.01 16.68
N ILE A 46 12.20 -0.97 16.18
CA ILE A 46 11.98 -0.76 14.75
C ILE A 46 13.31 -0.52 14.03
N GLN A 47 14.20 0.29 14.61
CA GLN A 47 15.50 0.58 14.03
C GLN A 47 16.40 -0.68 13.96
N ALA A 48 16.38 -1.49 15.02
CA ALA A 48 17.11 -2.75 15.07
C ALA A 48 16.59 -3.74 14.03
N SER A 49 15.25 -3.89 13.92
CA SER A 49 14.62 -4.74 12.91
C SER A 49 14.93 -4.26 11.50
N PHE A 50 14.81 -2.96 11.22
CA PHE A 50 15.13 -2.40 9.91
C PHE A 50 16.59 -2.70 9.49
N LYS A 51 17.56 -2.50 10.36
CA LYS A 51 18.97 -2.81 10.08
C LYS A 51 19.22 -4.30 9.83
N LYS A 52 18.46 -5.18 10.50
CA LYS A 52 18.52 -6.62 10.32
C LYS A 52 17.91 -7.03 8.96
N ASP A 53 16.73 -6.50 8.64
CA ASP A 53 15.96 -6.87 7.46
C ASP A 53 16.54 -6.27 6.18
N PHE A 54 17.10 -5.05 6.24
CA PHE A 54 17.61 -4.29 5.10
C PHE A 54 19.06 -3.81 5.30
N LYS A 55 20.00 -4.76 5.39
CA LYS A 55 21.42 -4.54 5.78
C LYS A 55 22.19 -3.48 4.97
N LYS A 56 21.77 -3.20 3.72
CA LYS A 56 22.45 -2.24 2.82
C LYS A 56 21.55 -1.04 2.47
N ALA A 57 20.46 -0.87 3.19
CA ALA A 57 19.53 0.21 2.93
C ALA A 57 20.00 1.52 3.60
N GLU A 58 19.78 2.61 2.91
CA GLU A 58 19.92 3.97 3.42
C GLU A 58 18.54 4.47 3.88
N LEU A 59 18.39 4.71 5.17
CA LEU A 59 17.14 5.25 5.72
C LEU A 59 17.03 6.74 5.36
N LEU A 60 15.95 7.11 4.67
CA LEU A 60 15.69 8.48 4.22
C LEU A 60 14.73 9.22 5.15
N ALA A 61 13.66 8.55 5.61
CA ALA A 61 12.64 9.15 6.48
C ALA A 61 11.98 8.13 7.39
N THR A 62 11.46 8.60 8.52
CA THR A 62 10.66 7.83 9.47
C THR A 62 9.39 8.62 9.78
N GLU A 63 8.24 8.02 9.52
CA GLU A 63 6.92 8.65 9.68
C GLU A 63 6.05 7.79 10.61
N PRO A 64 5.78 8.23 11.85
CA PRO A 64 4.89 7.50 12.75
C PRO A 64 3.44 7.60 12.27
N GLY A 65 2.77 6.46 12.13
CA GLY A 65 1.33 6.34 11.94
C GLY A 65 0.62 5.97 13.24
N ARG A 66 -0.67 5.69 13.16
CA ARG A 66 -1.49 5.35 14.34
C ARG A 66 -1.13 4.00 14.94
N ASN A 67 -0.89 2.97 14.12
CA ASN A 67 -0.63 1.58 14.54
C ASN A 67 0.60 1.00 13.81
N PHE A 68 1.38 1.84 13.16
CA PHE A 68 2.59 1.45 12.44
C PHE A 68 3.54 2.63 12.33
N THR A 69 4.80 2.34 12.02
CA THR A 69 5.78 3.34 11.59
C THR A 69 6.16 3.03 10.14
N LYS A 70 6.07 4.02 9.27
CA LYS A 70 6.53 3.95 7.88
C LYS A 70 7.98 4.41 7.83
N LEU A 71 8.85 3.57 7.27
CA LEU A 71 10.23 3.89 6.95
C LEU A 71 10.36 4.04 5.43
N THR A 72 10.86 5.19 4.97
CA THR A 72 11.25 5.40 3.58
C THR A 72 12.75 5.19 3.49
N PHE A 73 13.20 4.35 2.57
CA PHE A 73 14.61 4.01 2.43
C PHE A 73 15.02 3.77 0.99
N LYS A 74 16.30 3.90 0.72
CA LYS A 74 16.91 3.60 -0.58
C LYS A 74 17.68 2.29 -0.49
N MET A 75 17.47 1.40 -1.46
CA MET A 75 18.19 0.14 -1.63
C MET A 75 18.26 -0.22 -3.11
N ASN A 76 19.47 -0.55 -3.62
CA ASN A 76 19.70 -0.87 -5.04
C ASN A 76 19.12 0.19 -6.00
N ASP A 77 19.35 1.46 -5.71
CA ASP A 77 18.84 2.63 -6.45
C ASP A 77 17.32 2.77 -6.54
N MET A 78 16.58 1.98 -5.76
CA MET A 78 15.15 2.09 -5.64
C MET A 78 14.77 2.72 -4.30
N VAL A 79 13.72 3.56 -4.30
CA VAL A 79 13.07 4.02 -3.09
C VAL A 79 11.96 3.04 -2.74
N LEU A 80 12.00 2.56 -1.49
CA LEU A 80 11.04 1.60 -0.95
C LEU A 80 10.45 2.14 0.36
N PHE A 81 9.34 1.56 0.76
CA PHE A 81 8.66 1.88 2.01
C PHE A 81 8.49 0.59 2.81
N ALA A 82 8.93 0.58 4.06
CA ALA A 82 8.68 -0.51 5.00
C ALA A 82 7.75 -0.04 6.11
N PHE A 83 6.82 -0.89 6.50
CA PHE A 83 5.85 -0.61 7.55
C PHE A 83 6.08 -1.58 8.69
N TYR A 84 6.36 -1.04 9.87
CA TYR A 84 6.61 -1.81 11.08
C TYR A 84 5.53 -1.52 12.14
N ASN A 85 5.15 -2.53 12.91
CA ASN A 85 4.35 -2.30 14.11
C ASN A 85 5.21 -1.77 15.26
N GLU A 86 4.60 -1.44 16.39
CA GLU A 86 5.28 -0.91 17.57
C GLU A 86 6.30 -1.89 18.18
N ASN A 87 6.13 -3.21 17.95
CA ASN A 87 7.04 -4.25 18.42
C ASN A 87 8.28 -4.42 17.52
N GLY A 88 8.32 -3.74 16.37
CA GLY A 88 9.38 -3.90 15.38
C GLY A 88 9.15 -5.06 14.42
N ASP A 89 7.94 -5.61 14.31
CA ASP A 89 7.62 -6.63 13.32
C ASP A 89 7.33 -5.96 11.98
N LEU A 90 7.93 -6.48 10.91
CA LEU A 90 7.70 -6.00 9.54
C LEU A 90 6.31 -6.43 9.07
N LEU A 91 5.45 -5.46 8.78
CA LEU A 91 4.08 -5.68 8.31
C LEU A 91 3.99 -5.78 6.80
N ALA A 92 4.68 -4.88 6.10
CA ALA A 92 4.70 -4.84 4.64
C ALA A 92 5.91 -4.05 4.11
N VAL A 93 6.28 -4.37 2.87
CA VAL A 93 7.18 -3.57 2.04
C VAL A 93 6.42 -3.14 0.79
N VAL A 94 6.56 -1.88 0.43
CA VAL A 94 5.92 -1.29 -0.75
C VAL A 94 6.98 -0.70 -1.66
N ARG A 95 6.79 -0.85 -2.96
CA ARG A 95 7.57 -0.16 -3.98
C ARG A 95 6.67 0.35 -5.11
N ASN A 96 6.96 1.53 -5.60
CA ASN A 96 6.36 2.00 -6.84
C ASN A 96 6.95 1.22 -8.01
N ILE A 97 6.11 0.79 -8.92
CA ILE A 97 6.49 0.04 -10.11
C ILE A 97 5.97 0.70 -11.37
N ARG A 98 6.53 0.33 -12.51
CA ARG A 98 6.02 0.74 -13.83
C ARG A 98 5.04 -0.32 -14.34
N SER A 99 4.13 0.07 -15.24
CA SER A 99 3.19 -0.88 -15.87
C SER A 99 3.89 -2.04 -16.58
N SER A 100 5.11 -1.82 -17.10
CA SER A 100 5.94 -2.88 -17.70
C SER A 100 6.46 -3.93 -16.71
N GLN A 101 6.32 -3.70 -15.42
CA GLN A 101 6.72 -4.62 -14.35
C GLN A 101 5.53 -5.43 -13.80
N LEU A 102 4.32 -5.15 -14.28
CA LEU A 102 3.14 -5.96 -13.97
C LEU A 102 3.20 -7.34 -14.63
N PRO A 103 2.57 -8.36 -14.03
CA PRO A 103 2.22 -9.58 -14.73
C PRO A 103 1.49 -9.26 -16.06
N ILE A 104 1.81 -10.02 -17.12
CA ILE A 104 1.29 -9.75 -18.46
C ILE A 104 -0.25 -9.79 -18.48
N SER A 105 -0.86 -10.73 -17.75
CA SER A 105 -2.32 -10.85 -17.63
C SER A 105 -2.95 -9.54 -17.12
N LEU A 106 -2.40 -9.00 -16.04
CA LEU A 106 -2.90 -7.77 -15.43
C LEU A 106 -2.74 -6.55 -16.36
N MET A 107 -1.65 -6.50 -17.11
CA MET A 107 -1.44 -5.45 -18.10
C MET A 107 -2.43 -5.54 -19.26
N MET A 108 -2.78 -6.76 -19.70
CA MET A 108 -3.78 -6.98 -20.74
C MET A 108 -5.18 -6.59 -20.28
N ASP A 109 -5.55 -6.94 -19.06
CA ASP A 109 -6.83 -6.55 -18.45
C ASP A 109 -6.97 -5.03 -18.37
N LEU A 110 -5.92 -4.31 -17.95
CA LEU A 110 -5.92 -2.85 -17.95
C LEU A 110 -6.16 -2.24 -19.33
N LYS A 111 -5.49 -2.76 -20.34
CA LYS A 111 -5.68 -2.27 -21.73
C LYS A 111 -7.07 -2.55 -22.27
N ARG A 112 -7.68 -3.67 -21.89
CA ARG A 112 -9.03 -4.04 -22.33
C ARG A 112 -10.11 -3.20 -21.63
N ASP A 113 -10.01 -3.07 -20.30
CA ASP A 113 -11.12 -2.60 -19.47
C ASP A 113 -10.98 -1.13 -19.04
N TYR A 114 -9.76 -0.57 -19.15
CA TYR A 114 -9.43 0.78 -18.67
C TYR A 114 -8.65 1.61 -19.72
N SER A 115 -8.89 1.36 -21.01
CA SER A 115 -8.19 2.07 -22.12
C SER A 115 -8.36 3.57 -22.08
N ASP A 116 -9.51 4.07 -21.59
CA ASP A 116 -9.86 5.49 -21.54
C ASP A 116 -9.45 6.18 -20.23
N PHE A 117 -8.68 5.46 -19.39
CA PHE A 117 -8.16 5.98 -18.14
C PHE A 117 -6.64 6.15 -18.22
N TRP A 118 -6.09 7.16 -17.52
CA TRP A 118 -4.66 7.24 -17.27
C TRP A 118 -4.29 6.65 -15.90
N ILE A 119 -3.10 6.12 -15.79
CA ILE A 119 -2.56 5.59 -14.52
C ILE A 119 -2.02 6.77 -13.73
N SER A 120 -2.55 7.01 -12.53
CA SER A 120 -2.06 8.04 -11.61
C SER A 120 -1.17 7.47 -10.51
N ASP A 121 -1.31 6.18 -10.17
CA ASP A 121 -0.47 5.50 -9.19
C ASP A 121 -0.38 4.01 -9.47
N LEU A 122 0.77 3.39 -9.18
CA LEU A 122 0.97 1.96 -9.35
C LEU A 122 2.08 1.46 -8.40
N PHE A 123 1.72 0.56 -7.49
CA PHE A 123 2.67 -0.01 -6.56
C PHE A 123 2.41 -1.49 -6.28
N GLU A 124 3.46 -2.14 -5.85
CA GLU A 124 3.47 -3.51 -5.34
C GLU A 124 3.60 -3.46 -3.81
N LEU A 125 2.79 -4.23 -3.12
CA LEU A 125 2.81 -4.39 -1.67
C LEU A 125 3.04 -5.86 -1.34
N THR A 126 4.15 -6.16 -0.67
CA THR A 126 4.47 -7.50 -0.16
C THR A 126 4.37 -7.51 1.36
N GLY A 127 3.54 -8.37 1.90
CA GLY A 127 3.35 -8.57 3.34
C GLY A 127 2.62 -9.87 3.64
N GLU A 128 2.82 -10.43 4.81
CA GLU A 128 2.19 -11.69 5.25
C GLU A 128 2.36 -12.86 4.26
N GLY A 129 3.54 -12.94 3.62
CA GLY A 129 3.85 -14.00 2.65
C GLY A 129 3.11 -13.87 1.30
N SER A 130 2.44 -12.77 1.05
CA SER A 130 1.73 -12.51 -0.20
C SER A 130 2.16 -11.19 -0.84
N THR A 131 2.06 -11.14 -2.17
CA THR A 131 2.28 -9.91 -2.95
C THR A 131 0.97 -9.49 -3.59
N ASN A 132 0.65 -8.20 -3.48
CA ASN A 132 -0.52 -7.61 -4.10
C ASN A 132 -0.10 -6.39 -4.92
N TYR A 133 -0.79 -6.17 -6.02
CA TYR A 133 -0.64 -5.01 -6.89
C TYR A 133 -1.81 -4.07 -6.68
N TYR A 134 -1.51 -2.79 -6.62
CA TYR A 134 -2.50 -1.73 -6.54
C TYR A 134 -2.25 -0.74 -7.66
N ILE A 135 -3.28 -0.40 -8.41
CA ILE A 135 -3.21 0.59 -9.46
C ILE A 135 -4.37 1.58 -9.30
N THR A 136 -4.06 2.85 -9.42
CA THR A 136 -5.08 3.88 -9.49
C THR A 136 -5.17 4.38 -10.93
N VAL A 137 -6.35 4.23 -11.50
CA VAL A 137 -6.69 4.72 -12.83
C VAL A 137 -7.73 5.84 -12.72
N GLU A 138 -7.58 6.86 -13.55
CA GLU A 138 -8.42 8.05 -13.49
C GLU A 138 -8.87 8.49 -14.89
N ASN A 139 -10.04 9.12 -14.94
CA ASN A 139 -10.48 9.92 -16.06
C ASN A 139 -11.03 11.27 -15.53
N ALA A 140 -11.74 12.04 -16.36
CA ALA A 140 -12.27 13.34 -15.95
C ALA A 140 -13.21 13.26 -14.74
N ASP A 141 -14.02 12.20 -14.65
CA ASP A 141 -15.14 12.10 -13.72
C ASP A 141 -14.88 11.15 -12.54
N THR A 142 -13.91 10.23 -12.69
CA THR A 142 -13.78 9.11 -11.76
C THR A 142 -12.32 8.79 -11.48
N LYS A 143 -12.05 8.42 -10.23
CA LYS A 143 -10.81 7.82 -9.75
C LYS A 143 -11.11 6.43 -9.20
N ILE A 144 -10.47 5.40 -9.73
CA ILE A 144 -10.68 4.00 -9.35
C ILE A 144 -9.34 3.42 -8.91
N THR A 145 -9.30 2.86 -7.71
CA THR A 145 -8.18 2.03 -7.27
C THR A 145 -8.57 0.57 -7.43
N LEU A 146 -7.73 -0.17 -8.12
CA LEU A 146 -7.86 -1.60 -8.35
C LEU A 146 -6.80 -2.35 -7.55
N LYS A 147 -7.11 -3.59 -7.18
CA LYS A 147 -6.20 -4.51 -6.48
C LYS A 147 -6.18 -5.86 -7.21
N SER A 148 -5.02 -6.51 -7.21
CA SER A 148 -4.86 -7.93 -7.62
C SER A 148 -3.76 -8.59 -6.80
N ASN A 149 -3.82 -9.91 -6.61
CA ASN A 149 -2.76 -10.72 -6.03
C ASN A 149 -1.73 -11.19 -7.08
N GLY A 150 -1.84 -10.72 -8.31
CA GLY A 150 -0.94 -11.05 -9.42
C GLY A 150 -1.35 -12.26 -10.26
N THR A 151 -2.27 -13.11 -9.78
CA THR A 151 -2.82 -14.27 -10.50
C THR A 151 -4.25 -14.05 -10.94
N ASP A 152 -5.02 -13.33 -10.14
CA ASP A 152 -6.41 -13.01 -10.41
C ASP A 152 -6.52 -11.69 -11.16
N SER A 153 -7.64 -11.48 -11.85
CA SER A 153 -7.99 -10.22 -12.50
C SER A 153 -8.07 -9.07 -11.48
N TRP A 154 -8.14 -7.85 -12.00
CA TRP A 154 -8.31 -6.67 -11.16
C TRP A 154 -9.67 -6.65 -10.47
N GLU A 155 -9.66 -6.38 -9.16
CA GLU A 155 -10.83 -6.12 -8.35
C GLU A 155 -10.90 -4.64 -7.99
N THR A 156 -12.10 -4.05 -8.00
CA THR A 156 -12.26 -2.67 -7.53
C THR A 156 -12.08 -2.61 -6.03
N TYR A 157 -11.00 -1.93 -5.61
CA TYR A 157 -10.69 -1.69 -4.20
C TYR A 157 -11.38 -0.42 -3.67
N SER A 158 -11.39 0.64 -4.46
CA SER A 158 -12.15 1.86 -4.17
C SER A 158 -12.53 2.60 -5.46
N ARG A 159 -13.62 3.37 -5.40
CA ARG A 159 -14.08 4.25 -6.47
C ARG A 159 -14.53 5.57 -5.89
N ILE A 160 -14.09 6.67 -6.48
CA ILE A 160 -14.43 8.04 -6.08
C ILE A 160 -14.90 8.79 -7.32
N SER A 161 -16.04 9.43 -7.26
CA SER A 161 -16.47 10.43 -8.25
C SER A 161 -15.79 11.75 -7.92
N LYS A 162 -15.35 12.48 -8.96
CA LYS A 162 -14.70 13.79 -8.84
C LYS A 162 -15.71 14.90 -8.86
#